data_af301ee6d410f8563d01439344e08b11
#
_entry.id   af301ee6d410f8563d01439344e08b11
#
_cell.length_a   1.000
_cell.length_b   1.000
_cell.length_c   1.000
_cell.angle_alpha   90.00
_cell.angle_beta   90.00
_cell.angle_gamma   90.00
#
_symmetry.space_group_name_H-M   'P 1'
#
loop_
_entity.id
_entity.type
_entity.pdbx_description
1 polymer ?
#
loop_
_entity_poly.entity_id
_entity_poly.type
_entity_poly.pdbx_seq_one_letter_code
_entity_poly.pdbx_strand_id
1 'polypeptide(L)'
;MGLLIKNGEIVTAADRFVADLYCDGGKVVAIGESLEKRGARDEVLDASGQFVFPGFIDPHVHMELPFMGTVSADDFASGMASGIAGGTTCIIDFCIPARGESLLEGLKTWRERSRKAVADYSYHMAITGWGDKTAEEMRLVVQEHGITSFKVFMAYKGAIMVDDGELYQVMKQAAKLGAVVMVHAENGEAVYALQKELVAAGMLGPEYHPVSRPSAVEGEATERALMMAALHGTRAYIVHMTCKESVQALERAKLRGQRCYGETCPQYL
;
A
#
# COMPACT_ATOMS: atom_id res chain seq x y z
N MET A 1 -12.49 24.96 -18.58
CA MET A 1 -12.69 24.15 -19.82
C MET A 1 -13.15 22.81 -19.33
N GLY A 2 -14.40 22.49 -19.62
CA GLY A 2 -15.02 21.24 -19.18
C GLY A 2 -14.71 20.07 -20.12
N LEU A 3 -14.95 18.86 -19.64
CA LEU A 3 -14.92 17.64 -20.42
C LEU A 3 -16.29 16.96 -20.33
N LEU A 4 -16.91 16.71 -21.47
CA LEU A 4 -18.13 15.96 -21.60
C LEU A 4 -17.81 14.59 -22.21
N ILE A 5 -18.00 13.52 -21.42
CA ILE A 5 -17.86 12.13 -21.86
C ILE A 5 -19.24 11.62 -22.16
N LYS A 6 -19.47 11.16 -23.41
CA LYS A 6 -20.79 10.72 -23.88
C LYS A 6 -20.86 9.22 -24.10
N ASN A 7 -22.05 8.66 -23.93
CA ASN A 7 -22.41 7.30 -24.30
C ASN A 7 -21.59 6.18 -23.60
N GLY A 8 -20.82 6.51 -22.58
CA GLY A 8 -19.97 5.54 -21.90
C GLY A 8 -20.74 4.67 -20.92
N GLU A 9 -20.30 3.43 -20.73
CA GLU A 9 -20.78 2.59 -19.64
C GLU A 9 -19.99 2.90 -18.35
N ILE A 10 -20.61 3.69 -17.46
CA ILE A 10 -20.00 4.10 -16.19
C ILE A 10 -20.00 2.90 -15.24
N VAL A 11 -18.83 2.58 -14.71
CA VAL A 11 -18.62 1.50 -13.74
C VAL A 11 -18.08 2.08 -12.44
N THR A 12 -18.82 1.87 -11.37
CA THR A 12 -18.44 2.29 -10.00
C THR A 12 -18.27 1.06 -9.11
N ALA A 13 -17.92 1.26 -7.85
CA ALA A 13 -17.85 0.18 -6.86
C ALA A 13 -19.21 -0.48 -6.57
N ALA A 14 -20.32 0.20 -6.86
CA ALA A 14 -21.67 -0.26 -6.54
C ALA A 14 -22.54 -0.53 -7.77
N ASP A 15 -22.35 0.24 -8.86
CA ASP A 15 -23.28 0.26 -9.99
C ASP A 15 -22.55 0.21 -11.33
N ARG A 16 -23.32 -0.20 -12.37
CA ARG A 16 -22.91 -0.20 -13.76
C ARG A 16 -24.09 0.26 -14.63
N PHE A 17 -23.90 1.36 -15.35
CA PHE A 17 -24.99 1.98 -16.16
C PHE A 17 -24.43 2.82 -17.30
N VAL A 18 -25.20 3.00 -18.38
CA VAL A 18 -24.84 3.89 -19.50
C VAL A 18 -25.35 5.30 -19.20
N ALA A 19 -24.45 6.29 -19.25
CA ALA A 19 -24.79 7.70 -19.11
C ALA A 19 -23.68 8.60 -19.66
N ASP A 20 -24.00 9.88 -19.84
CA ASP A 20 -23.02 10.94 -20.08
C ASP A 20 -22.47 11.46 -18.75
N LEU A 21 -21.23 11.92 -18.77
CA LEU A 21 -20.55 12.47 -17.60
C LEU A 21 -19.91 13.81 -17.96
N TYR A 22 -20.20 14.85 -17.19
CA TYR A 22 -19.61 16.16 -17.38
C TYR A 22 -18.69 16.52 -16.23
N CYS A 23 -17.44 16.82 -16.55
CA CYS A 23 -16.41 17.24 -15.61
C CYS A 23 -16.05 18.72 -15.86
N ASP A 24 -15.87 19.48 -14.77
CA ASP A 24 -15.35 20.84 -14.80
C ASP A 24 -14.61 21.17 -13.50
N GLY A 25 -13.54 21.96 -13.59
CA GLY A 25 -12.73 22.32 -12.44
C GLY A 25 -12.16 21.13 -11.68
N GLY A 26 -11.82 20.03 -12.37
CA GLY A 26 -11.28 18.81 -11.76
C GLY A 26 -12.30 17.95 -11.01
N LYS A 27 -13.60 18.18 -11.21
CA LYS A 27 -14.68 17.45 -10.52
C LYS A 27 -15.73 16.95 -11.51
N VAL A 28 -16.35 15.83 -11.19
CA VAL A 28 -17.60 15.39 -11.82
C VAL A 28 -18.71 16.30 -11.31
N VAL A 29 -19.35 17.05 -12.21
CA VAL A 29 -20.41 18.02 -11.88
C VAL A 29 -21.79 17.59 -12.35
N ALA A 30 -21.89 16.63 -13.27
CA ALA A 30 -23.14 16.02 -13.68
C ALA A 30 -22.94 14.61 -14.22
N ILE A 31 -23.88 13.73 -13.95
CA ILE A 31 -24.07 12.42 -14.58
C ILE A 31 -25.54 12.36 -15.01
N GLY A 32 -25.82 11.96 -16.25
CA GLY A 32 -27.20 11.88 -16.72
C GLY A 32 -27.28 11.50 -18.19
N GLU A 33 -28.50 11.40 -18.71
CA GLU A 33 -28.76 11.14 -20.12
C GLU A 33 -28.69 12.46 -20.92
N SER A 34 -28.15 12.39 -22.13
CA SER A 34 -28.16 13.49 -23.12
C SER A 34 -27.63 14.83 -22.59
N LEU A 35 -26.52 14.79 -21.84
CA LEU A 35 -25.88 16.02 -21.36
C LEU A 35 -25.29 16.84 -22.53
N GLU A 36 -25.34 18.15 -22.40
CA GLU A 36 -24.82 19.11 -23.38
C GLU A 36 -23.58 19.83 -22.83
N LYS A 37 -22.74 20.32 -23.74
CA LYS A 37 -21.64 21.23 -23.41
C LYS A 37 -22.18 22.48 -22.71
N ARG A 38 -21.49 22.91 -21.65
CA ARG A 38 -21.80 24.14 -20.92
C ARG A 38 -21.01 25.33 -21.40
N GLY A 39 -19.88 25.07 -22.05
CA GLY A 39 -19.00 26.12 -22.60
C GLY A 39 -18.55 25.83 -24.03
N ALA A 40 -18.32 26.88 -24.82
CA ALA A 40 -17.89 26.75 -26.22
C ALA A 40 -16.53 26.03 -26.39
N ARG A 41 -15.68 26.08 -25.33
CA ARG A 41 -14.34 25.47 -25.31
C ARG A 41 -14.30 24.09 -24.63
N ASP A 42 -15.44 23.52 -24.25
CA ASP A 42 -15.49 22.21 -23.63
C ASP A 42 -15.15 21.12 -24.66
N GLU A 43 -14.35 20.18 -24.24
CA GLU A 43 -14.03 18.98 -25.00
C GLU A 43 -15.18 17.98 -24.94
N VAL A 44 -15.34 17.18 -25.99
CA VAL A 44 -16.31 16.07 -26.03
C VAL A 44 -15.55 14.81 -26.38
N LEU A 45 -15.69 13.78 -25.55
CA LEU A 45 -15.17 12.43 -25.76
C LEU A 45 -16.36 11.49 -25.97
N ASP A 46 -16.44 10.84 -27.12
CA ASP A 46 -17.39 9.74 -27.33
C ASP A 46 -16.80 8.43 -26.79
N ALA A 47 -17.42 7.89 -25.76
CA ALA A 47 -17.06 6.64 -25.11
C ALA A 47 -18.03 5.51 -25.47
N SER A 48 -18.68 5.56 -26.63
CA SER A 48 -19.58 4.49 -27.11
C SER A 48 -18.88 3.15 -27.12
N GLY A 49 -19.46 2.15 -26.43
CA GLY A 49 -18.91 0.80 -26.30
C GLY A 49 -17.68 0.69 -25.38
N GLN A 50 -17.34 1.75 -24.64
CA GLN A 50 -16.24 1.77 -23.69
C GLN A 50 -16.75 1.86 -22.25
N PHE A 51 -15.95 1.34 -21.33
CA PHE A 51 -16.16 1.55 -19.90
C PHE A 51 -15.54 2.87 -19.45
N VAL A 52 -16.24 3.55 -18.57
CA VAL A 52 -15.76 4.77 -17.89
C VAL A 52 -15.60 4.48 -16.40
N PHE A 53 -14.36 4.45 -15.93
CA PHE A 53 -14.03 4.20 -14.54
C PHE A 53 -13.56 5.49 -13.85
N PRO A 54 -13.70 5.62 -12.52
CA PRO A 54 -12.84 6.51 -11.76
C PRO A 54 -11.37 6.13 -11.98
N GLY A 55 -10.46 7.09 -11.91
CA GLY A 55 -9.03 6.79 -11.92
C GLY A 55 -8.68 5.82 -10.80
N PHE A 56 -7.86 4.81 -11.10
CA PHE A 56 -7.47 3.82 -10.11
C PHE A 56 -6.47 4.38 -9.10
N ILE A 57 -6.49 3.82 -7.90
CA ILE A 57 -5.54 4.10 -6.83
C ILE A 57 -4.68 2.85 -6.65
N ASP A 58 -3.36 2.99 -6.80
CA ASP A 58 -2.42 1.93 -6.41
C ASP A 58 -1.91 2.21 -4.98
N PRO A 59 -2.35 1.45 -3.98
CA PRO A 59 -1.99 1.69 -2.59
C PRO A 59 -0.68 1.00 -2.18
N HIS A 60 0.09 0.41 -3.12
CA HIS A 60 1.28 -0.35 -2.76
C HIS A 60 2.37 -0.23 -3.81
N VAL A 61 3.15 0.83 -3.74
CA VAL A 61 4.27 1.09 -4.65
C VAL A 61 5.55 1.42 -3.89
N HIS A 62 6.70 1.26 -4.54
CA HIS A 62 8.03 1.58 -4.00
C HIS A 62 8.84 2.35 -5.04
N MET A 63 8.63 3.68 -5.10
CA MET A 63 9.33 4.56 -6.03
C MET A 63 10.68 5.01 -5.44
N GLU A 64 11.75 4.89 -6.23
CA GLU A 64 13.12 5.25 -5.80
C GLU A 64 13.55 4.64 -4.46
N LEU A 65 13.06 3.45 -4.14
CA LEU A 65 13.37 2.80 -2.87
C LEU A 65 14.80 2.25 -2.87
N PRO A 66 15.71 2.79 -2.03
CA PRO A 66 17.01 2.15 -1.79
C PRO A 66 16.79 0.93 -0.89
N PHE A 67 17.12 -0.27 -1.40
CA PHE A 67 16.94 -1.51 -0.66
C PHE A 67 17.98 -2.54 -1.04
N MET A 68 18.61 -3.18 -0.06
CA MET A 68 19.58 -4.29 -0.24
C MET A 68 20.73 -3.96 -1.22
N GLY A 69 21.23 -2.73 -1.22
CA GLY A 69 22.36 -2.29 -2.05
C GLY A 69 22.00 -1.87 -3.47
N THR A 70 20.71 -1.79 -3.79
CA THR A 70 20.20 -1.30 -5.08
C THR A 70 19.12 -0.24 -4.84
N VAL A 71 18.55 0.29 -5.91
CA VAL A 71 17.41 1.22 -5.89
C VAL A 71 16.37 0.70 -6.87
N SER A 72 15.07 0.83 -6.55
CA SER A 72 14.00 0.47 -7.49
C SER A 72 14.16 1.23 -8.81
N ALA A 73 13.86 0.54 -9.94
CA ALA A 73 14.12 1.06 -11.28
C ALA A 73 13.34 2.33 -11.60
N ASP A 74 12.10 2.41 -11.11
CA ASP A 74 11.24 3.55 -11.33
C ASP A 74 11.39 4.62 -10.26
N ASP A 75 11.40 5.86 -10.71
CA ASP A 75 11.21 7.04 -9.88
C ASP A 75 9.74 7.51 -9.91
N PHE A 76 9.42 8.57 -9.14
CA PHE A 76 8.06 9.10 -9.11
C PHE A 76 7.56 9.59 -10.47
N ALA A 77 8.43 10.10 -11.35
CA ALA A 77 8.02 10.53 -12.67
C ALA A 77 7.75 9.36 -13.60
N SER A 78 8.70 8.42 -13.74
CA SER A 78 8.59 7.28 -14.66
C SER A 78 7.53 6.28 -14.24
N GLY A 79 7.52 5.89 -12.95
CA GLY A 79 6.55 4.93 -12.43
C GLY A 79 5.12 5.46 -12.47
N MET A 80 4.90 6.73 -12.10
CA MET A 80 3.56 7.34 -12.18
C MET A 80 3.10 7.54 -13.62
N ALA A 81 3.99 7.92 -14.54
CA ALA A 81 3.64 8.01 -15.97
C ALA A 81 3.21 6.65 -16.53
N SER A 82 3.89 5.58 -16.15
CA SER A 82 3.49 4.21 -16.49
C SER A 82 2.14 3.84 -15.88
N GLY A 83 1.91 4.18 -14.61
CA GLY A 83 0.63 3.97 -13.92
C GLY A 83 -0.53 4.71 -14.60
N ILE A 84 -0.33 5.98 -14.98
CA ILE A 84 -1.33 6.79 -15.70
C ILE A 84 -1.70 6.13 -17.04
N ALA A 85 -0.72 5.60 -17.78
CA ALA A 85 -0.98 4.89 -19.04
C ALA A 85 -1.86 3.65 -18.84
N GLY A 86 -1.87 3.05 -17.65
CA GLY A 86 -2.73 1.95 -17.23
C GLY A 86 -4.03 2.38 -16.53
N GLY A 87 -4.25 3.71 -16.35
CA GLY A 87 -5.44 4.25 -15.69
C GLY A 87 -5.30 4.49 -14.18
N THR A 88 -4.11 4.31 -13.59
CA THR A 88 -3.83 4.66 -12.19
C THR A 88 -3.54 6.15 -12.08
N THR A 89 -4.36 6.89 -11.36
CA THR A 89 -4.26 8.35 -11.23
C THR A 89 -3.80 8.81 -9.84
N CYS A 90 -3.67 7.88 -8.90
CA CYS A 90 -3.17 8.12 -7.56
C CYS A 90 -2.34 6.94 -7.08
N ILE A 91 -1.24 7.21 -6.40
CA ILE A 91 -0.42 6.18 -5.75
C ILE A 91 -0.29 6.44 -4.26
N ILE A 92 -0.08 5.39 -3.46
CA ILE A 92 0.34 5.54 -2.06
C ILE A 92 1.65 4.78 -1.88
N ASP A 93 2.75 5.54 -1.78
CA ASP A 93 4.10 5.00 -1.64
C ASP A 93 4.47 4.76 -0.17
N PHE A 94 5.48 3.94 0.08
CA PHE A 94 5.99 3.65 1.41
C PHE A 94 7.20 4.53 1.74
N CYS A 95 7.00 5.47 2.66
CA CYS A 95 8.11 6.18 3.30
C CYS A 95 8.78 5.22 4.29
N ILE A 96 9.99 4.76 3.98
CA ILE A 96 10.72 3.76 4.77
C ILE A 96 12.00 4.40 5.35
N PRO A 97 11.94 5.02 6.53
CA PRO A 97 13.13 5.50 7.24
C PRO A 97 14.09 4.36 7.55
N ALA A 98 15.37 4.65 7.63
CA ALA A 98 16.35 3.70 8.15
C ALA A 98 16.05 3.37 9.63
N ARG A 99 16.50 2.20 10.11
CA ARG A 99 16.33 1.85 11.51
C ARG A 99 17.01 2.87 12.43
N GLY A 100 16.23 3.45 13.35
CA GLY A 100 16.70 4.51 14.26
C GLY A 100 16.63 5.93 13.68
N GLU A 101 16.26 6.10 12.43
CA GLU A 101 15.98 7.41 11.85
C GLU A 101 14.63 7.94 12.33
N SER A 102 14.51 9.27 12.44
CA SER A 102 13.24 9.94 12.74
C SER A 102 12.24 9.73 11.61
N LEU A 103 10.97 9.43 11.94
CA LEU A 103 9.89 9.31 10.97
C LEU A 103 9.69 10.62 10.20
N LEU A 104 9.89 11.77 10.84
CA LEU A 104 9.72 13.09 10.24
C LEU A 104 10.85 13.42 9.25
N GLU A 105 12.08 13.03 9.53
CA GLU A 105 13.19 13.17 8.57
C GLU A 105 13.01 12.22 7.38
N GLY A 106 12.60 10.98 7.63
CA GLY A 106 12.22 10.07 6.56
C GLY A 106 11.12 10.64 5.67
N LEU A 107 10.05 11.21 6.25
CA LEU A 107 8.97 11.85 5.50
C LEU A 107 9.47 13.03 4.64
N LYS A 108 10.39 13.83 5.18
CA LYS A 108 11.02 14.93 4.44
C LYS A 108 11.79 14.42 3.21
N THR A 109 12.55 13.34 3.37
CA THR A 109 13.26 12.67 2.27
C THR A 109 12.31 12.20 1.18
N TRP A 110 11.19 11.55 1.54
CA TRP A 110 10.19 11.09 0.57
C TRP A 110 9.47 12.23 -0.13
N ARG A 111 9.16 13.31 0.58
CA ARG A 111 8.60 14.53 -0.02
C ARG A 111 9.53 15.17 -1.04
N GLU A 112 10.85 15.13 -0.81
CA GLU A 112 11.81 15.63 -1.80
C GLU A 112 11.83 14.76 -3.05
N ARG A 113 11.83 13.42 -2.92
CA ARG A 113 11.77 12.48 -4.05
C ARG A 113 10.49 12.66 -4.86
N SER A 114 9.35 12.85 -4.20
CA SER A 114 8.05 12.97 -4.84
C SER A 114 7.78 14.32 -5.51
N ARG A 115 8.69 15.30 -5.45
CA ARG A 115 8.53 16.60 -6.15
C ARG A 115 8.35 16.47 -7.66
N LYS A 116 8.81 15.36 -8.24
CA LYS A 116 8.68 15.04 -9.67
C LYS A 116 7.44 14.22 -10.01
N ALA A 117 6.56 14.00 -9.03
CA ALA A 117 5.30 13.29 -9.25
C ALA A 117 4.43 13.98 -10.30
N VAL A 118 3.80 13.17 -11.15
CA VAL A 118 2.98 13.64 -12.27
C VAL A 118 1.49 13.32 -12.12
N ALA A 119 1.11 12.72 -10.98
CA ALA A 119 -0.27 12.44 -10.59
C ALA A 119 -0.42 12.64 -9.07
N ASP A 120 -1.60 12.36 -8.52
CA ASP A 120 -1.84 12.44 -7.09
C ASP A 120 -1.10 11.35 -6.33
N TYR A 121 -0.63 11.66 -5.13
CA TYR A 121 0.07 10.69 -4.29
C TYR A 121 -0.12 10.95 -2.79
N SER A 122 0.10 9.91 -2.02
CA SER A 122 0.21 9.94 -0.55
C SER A 122 1.27 8.93 -0.09
N TYR A 123 1.37 8.74 1.24
CA TYR A 123 2.34 7.83 1.82
C TYR A 123 1.72 6.92 2.88
N HIS A 124 2.30 5.72 3.01
CA HIS A 124 2.29 4.93 4.23
C HIS A 124 3.61 5.18 4.97
N MET A 125 3.59 5.35 6.28
CA MET A 125 4.80 5.53 7.07
C MET A 125 5.29 4.20 7.62
N ALA A 126 6.49 3.77 7.24
CA ALA A 126 7.08 2.56 7.81
C ALA A 126 7.70 2.83 9.19
N ILE A 127 7.49 1.87 10.10
CA ILE A 127 8.12 1.81 11.41
C ILE A 127 9.14 0.67 11.34
N THR A 128 10.41 1.03 11.31
CA THR A 128 11.55 0.10 11.17
C THR A 128 12.23 -0.23 12.50
N GLY A 129 11.69 0.29 13.60
CA GLY A 129 12.14 0.07 14.96
C GLY A 129 11.33 0.91 15.94
N TRP A 130 11.47 0.63 17.24
CA TRP A 130 10.79 1.37 18.30
C TRP A 130 11.79 2.04 19.23
N GLY A 131 11.66 3.34 19.42
CA GLY A 131 12.47 4.15 20.33
C GLY A 131 11.62 5.18 21.08
N ASP A 132 12.26 5.98 21.94
CA ASP A 132 11.60 6.92 22.86
C ASP A 132 10.69 7.93 22.15
N LYS A 133 11.04 8.32 20.91
CA LYS A 133 10.30 9.33 20.13
C LYS A 133 9.24 8.72 19.20
N THR A 134 9.29 7.43 18.94
CA THR A 134 8.46 6.80 17.88
C THR A 134 6.97 7.03 18.11
N ALA A 135 6.48 6.88 19.34
CA ALA A 135 5.07 7.09 19.67
C ALA A 135 4.61 8.52 19.38
N GLU A 136 5.43 9.51 19.70
CA GLU A 136 5.13 10.93 19.48
C GLU A 136 5.23 11.27 17.97
N GLU A 137 6.23 10.77 17.29
CA GLU A 137 6.38 10.99 15.84
C GLU A 137 5.23 10.33 15.06
N MET A 138 4.76 9.14 15.46
CA MET A 138 3.53 8.55 14.90
C MET A 138 2.32 9.46 15.07
N ARG A 139 2.18 10.12 16.24
CA ARG A 139 1.11 11.09 16.47
C ARG A 139 1.21 12.28 15.52
N LEU A 140 2.39 12.87 15.38
CA LEU A 140 2.64 14.00 14.49
C LEU A 140 2.38 13.63 13.02
N VAL A 141 2.83 12.45 12.59
CA VAL A 141 2.58 11.92 11.23
C VAL A 141 1.09 11.85 10.92
N VAL A 142 0.27 11.41 11.88
CA VAL A 142 -1.19 11.37 11.70
C VAL A 142 -1.81 12.76 11.75
N GLN A 143 -1.53 13.54 12.79
CA GLN A 143 -2.26 14.78 13.08
C GLN A 143 -1.83 15.96 12.22
N GLU A 144 -0.53 16.07 11.90
CA GLU A 144 0.01 17.21 11.16
C GLU A 144 0.23 16.90 9.67
N HIS A 145 0.40 15.63 9.33
CA HIS A 145 0.69 15.22 7.94
C HIS A 145 -0.42 14.39 7.28
N GLY A 146 -1.47 14.00 8.03
CA GLY A 146 -2.63 13.29 7.50
C GLY A 146 -2.35 11.84 7.06
N ILE A 147 -1.18 11.28 7.42
CA ILE A 147 -0.81 9.90 7.09
C ILE A 147 -1.34 8.98 8.18
N THR A 148 -2.38 8.21 7.86
CA THR A 148 -3.15 7.40 8.82
C THR A 148 -2.89 5.89 8.71
N SER A 149 -1.82 5.51 8.06
CA SER A 149 -1.39 4.11 7.87
C SER A 149 0.09 3.95 8.14
N PHE A 150 0.42 2.92 8.91
CA PHE A 150 1.80 2.57 9.26
C PHE A 150 2.14 1.21 8.67
N LYS A 151 3.38 1.05 8.19
CA LYS A 151 3.90 -0.21 7.68
C LYS A 151 4.93 -0.79 8.65
N VAL A 152 4.84 -2.10 8.89
CA VAL A 152 5.86 -2.86 9.62
C VAL A 152 6.30 -4.09 8.82
N PHE A 153 7.51 -4.54 9.08
CA PHE A 153 8.09 -5.71 8.45
C PHE A 153 8.44 -6.73 9.53
N MET A 154 7.87 -7.94 9.45
CA MET A 154 8.21 -9.06 10.33
C MET A 154 9.36 -9.91 9.77
N ALA A 155 9.94 -9.50 8.63
CA ALA A 155 11.10 -10.09 7.98
C ALA A 155 12.19 -9.03 7.74
N TYR A 156 13.27 -9.42 7.05
CA TYR A 156 14.46 -8.60 6.78
C TYR A 156 15.29 -8.32 8.04
N LYS A 157 15.60 -9.39 8.77
CA LYS A 157 16.40 -9.36 10.00
C LYS A 157 17.73 -8.63 9.80
N GLY A 158 18.04 -7.70 10.73
CA GLY A 158 19.25 -6.86 10.65
C GLY A 158 19.11 -5.62 9.77
N ALA A 159 17.96 -5.42 9.10
CA ALA A 159 17.67 -4.23 8.32
C ALA A 159 16.44 -3.47 8.86
N ILE A 160 15.25 -3.83 8.45
CA ILE A 160 14.00 -3.12 8.77
C ILE A 160 12.99 -3.97 9.56
N MET A 161 13.36 -5.19 9.94
CA MET A 161 12.51 -6.09 10.71
C MET A 161 12.25 -5.52 12.11
N VAL A 162 10.98 -5.51 12.54
CA VAL A 162 10.58 -5.26 13.92
C VAL A 162 10.43 -6.59 14.66
N ASP A 163 10.79 -6.61 15.94
CA ASP A 163 10.50 -7.74 16.82
C ASP A 163 9.05 -7.68 17.35
N ASP A 164 8.64 -8.74 18.08
CA ASP A 164 7.28 -8.82 18.61
C ASP A 164 6.99 -7.73 19.66
N GLY A 165 8.00 -7.27 20.42
CA GLY A 165 7.86 -6.17 21.37
C GLY A 165 7.63 -4.84 20.66
N GLU A 166 8.39 -4.58 19.62
CA GLU A 166 8.24 -3.40 18.76
C GLU A 166 6.88 -3.42 18.03
N LEU A 167 6.50 -4.57 17.45
CA LEU A 167 5.20 -4.76 16.81
C LEU A 167 4.04 -4.49 17.77
N TYR A 168 4.12 -4.99 19.00
CA TYR A 168 3.13 -4.73 20.05
C TYR A 168 2.97 -3.23 20.31
N GLN A 169 4.07 -2.48 20.44
CA GLN A 169 4.03 -1.05 20.68
C GLN A 169 3.44 -0.28 19.48
N VAL A 170 3.79 -0.64 18.25
CA VAL A 170 3.20 -0.06 17.04
C VAL A 170 1.70 -0.29 16.99
N MET A 171 1.24 -1.54 17.22
CA MET A 171 -0.18 -1.87 17.25
C MET A 171 -0.93 -1.04 18.30
N LYS A 172 -0.38 -0.97 19.52
CA LYS A 172 -0.96 -0.20 20.62
C LYS A 172 -1.08 1.30 20.31
N GLN A 173 -0.04 1.90 19.73
CA GLN A 173 -0.05 3.32 19.39
C GLN A 173 -0.97 3.60 18.20
N ALA A 174 -0.97 2.77 17.16
CA ALA A 174 -1.86 2.90 16.02
C ALA A 174 -3.34 2.83 16.42
N ALA A 175 -3.71 1.95 17.36
CA ALA A 175 -5.07 1.87 17.90
C ALA A 175 -5.52 3.20 18.52
N LYS A 176 -4.66 3.84 19.33
CA LYS A 176 -4.95 5.15 19.96
C LYS A 176 -5.15 6.25 18.91
N LEU A 177 -4.43 6.17 17.79
CA LEU A 177 -4.48 7.15 16.70
C LEU A 177 -5.59 6.85 15.68
N GLY A 178 -6.29 5.71 15.82
CA GLY A 178 -7.26 5.27 14.82
C GLY A 178 -6.63 4.94 13.48
N ALA A 179 -5.33 4.64 13.45
CA ALA A 179 -4.57 4.33 12.26
C ALA A 179 -4.66 2.84 11.86
N VAL A 180 -4.29 2.53 10.61
CA VAL A 180 -4.17 1.16 10.10
C VAL A 180 -2.71 0.73 10.20
N VAL A 181 -2.46 -0.54 10.56
CA VAL A 181 -1.11 -1.12 10.50
C VAL A 181 -1.05 -2.14 9.37
N MET A 182 -0.22 -1.85 8.38
CA MET A 182 0.07 -2.72 7.25
C MET A 182 1.27 -3.61 7.61
N VAL A 183 1.16 -4.90 7.37
CA VAL A 183 2.17 -5.87 7.83
C VAL A 183 2.70 -6.70 6.68
N HIS A 184 4.02 -6.61 6.43
CA HIS A 184 4.75 -7.63 5.69
C HIS A 184 4.94 -8.83 6.62
N ALA A 185 4.13 -9.85 6.45
CA ALA A 185 3.97 -10.94 7.40
C ALA A 185 4.73 -12.19 6.94
N GLU A 186 6.03 -12.25 7.22
CA GLU A 186 6.84 -13.46 7.13
C GLU A 186 7.58 -13.68 8.46
N ASN A 187 7.74 -14.92 8.88
CA ASN A 187 8.56 -15.26 10.06
C ASN A 187 10.04 -15.02 9.74
N GLY A 188 10.52 -13.81 10.07
CA GLY A 188 11.86 -13.35 9.69
C GLY A 188 12.99 -14.15 10.30
N GLU A 189 12.79 -14.77 11.48
CA GLU A 189 13.79 -15.66 12.09
C GLU A 189 13.95 -16.94 11.27
N ALA A 190 12.83 -17.57 10.90
CA ALA A 190 12.84 -18.78 10.09
C ALA A 190 13.38 -18.52 8.68
N VAL A 191 12.93 -17.43 8.04
CA VAL A 191 13.45 -17.00 6.71
C VAL A 191 14.96 -16.80 6.77
N TYR A 192 15.46 -16.09 7.79
CA TYR A 192 16.89 -15.83 7.95
C TYR A 192 17.70 -17.12 8.16
N ALA A 193 17.19 -18.07 8.93
CA ALA A 193 17.83 -19.38 9.14
C ALA A 193 17.89 -20.17 7.82
N LEU A 194 16.76 -20.29 7.11
CA LEU A 194 16.67 -20.98 5.82
C LEU A 194 17.60 -20.36 4.75
N GLN A 195 17.66 -19.02 4.70
CA GLN A 195 18.60 -18.34 3.80
C GLN A 195 20.05 -18.70 4.11
N LYS A 196 20.45 -18.75 5.38
CA LYS A 196 21.82 -19.14 5.76
C LYS A 196 22.14 -20.59 5.37
N GLU A 197 21.19 -21.49 5.55
CA GLU A 197 21.35 -22.91 5.16
C GLU A 197 21.54 -23.03 3.63
N LEU A 198 20.72 -22.34 2.83
CA LEU A 198 20.83 -22.34 1.38
C LEU A 198 22.16 -21.75 0.90
N VAL A 199 22.59 -20.62 1.48
CA VAL A 199 23.87 -20.01 1.17
C VAL A 199 25.04 -20.96 1.51
N ALA A 200 25.01 -21.62 2.67
CA ALA A 200 26.02 -22.59 3.07
C ALA A 200 26.07 -23.81 2.13
N ALA A 201 24.94 -24.19 1.54
CA ALA A 201 24.84 -25.25 0.54
C ALA A 201 25.20 -24.81 -0.89
N GLY A 202 25.59 -23.53 -1.10
CA GLY A 202 25.92 -23.01 -2.43
C GLY A 202 24.69 -22.74 -3.33
N MET A 203 23.49 -22.75 -2.76
CA MET A 203 22.21 -22.53 -3.46
C MET A 203 21.90 -21.02 -3.50
N LEU A 204 22.51 -20.31 -4.47
CA LEU A 204 22.48 -18.83 -4.55
C LEU A 204 21.57 -18.28 -5.65
N GLY A 205 21.03 -19.13 -6.52
CA GLY A 205 20.19 -18.71 -7.65
C GLY A 205 18.80 -18.22 -7.21
N PRO A 206 18.11 -17.42 -8.03
CA PRO A 206 16.79 -16.89 -7.74
C PRO A 206 15.72 -17.97 -7.55
N GLU A 207 15.90 -19.16 -8.12
CA GLU A 207 15.02 -20.33 -7.94
C GLU A 207 14.94 -20.81 -6.49
N TYR A 208 15.91 -20.46 -5.65
CA TYR A 208 15.91 -20.80 -4.22
C TYR A 208 15.20 -19.77 -3.33
N HIS A 209 14.77 -18.64 -3.91
CA HIS A 209 14.03 -17.63 -3.17
C HIS A 209 12.75 -18.22 -2.53
N PRO A 210 11.86 -18.92 -3.25
CA PRO A 210 10.68 -19.52 -2.64
C PRO A 210 11.02 -20.65 -1.66
N VAL A 211 12.15 -21.33 -1.81
CA VAL A 211 12.59 -22.37 -0.86
C VAL A 211 12.93 -21.77 0.51
N SER A 212 13.48 -20.57 0.55
CA SER A 212 13.75 -19.84 1.80
C SER A 212 12.49 -19.22 2.43
N ARG A 213 11.35 -19.22 1.71
CA ARG A 213 10.08 -18.61 2.12
C ARG A 213 8.90 -19.55 1.88
N PRO A 214 8.87 -20.73 2.52
CA PRO A 214 7.73 -21.63 2.42
C PRO A 214 6.46 -20.97 2.98
N SER A 215 5.29 -21.35 2.45
CA SER A 215 4.00 -20.76 2.82
C SER A 215 3.72 -20.71 4.33
N ALA A 216 4.29 -21.68 5.07
CA ALA A 216 4.15 -21.75 6.53
C ALA A 216 4.72 -20.51 7.25
N VAL A 217 5.80 -19.88 6.72
CA VAL A 217 6.38 -18.69 7.37
C VAL A 217 5.52 -17.45 7.18
N GLU A 218 4.80 -17.34 6.05
CA GLU A 218 3.82 -16.28 5.82
C GLU A 218 2.55 -16.52 6.65
N GLY A 219 2.03 -17.74 6.65
CA GLY A 219 0.82 -18.10 7.40
C GLY A 219 0.97 -17.89 8.91
N GLU A 220 2.08 -18.34 9.51
CA GLU A 220 2.39 -18.14 10.93
C GLU A 220 2.47 -16.66 11.28
N ALA A 221 3.25 -15.88 10.52
CA ALA A 221 3.43 -14.47 10.78
C ALA A 221 2.12 -13.68 10.60
N THR A 222 1.29 -14.06 9.64
CA THR A 222 -0.05 -13.48 9.44
C THR A 222 -0.94 -13.71 10.67
N GLU A 223 -1.04 -14.95 11.18
CA GLU A 223 -1.84 -15.23 12.38
C GLU A 223 -1.29 -14.44 13.58
N ARG A 224 0.02 -14.40 13.78
CA ARG A 224 0.67 -13.68 14.87
C ARG A 224 0.41 -12.16 14.81
N ALA A 225 0.55 -11.54 13.64
CA ALA A 225 0.25 -10.13 13.45
C ALA A 225 -1.22 -9.80 13.75
N LEU A 226 -2.15 -10.65 13.27
CA LEU A 226 -3.58 -10.47 13.51
C LEU A 226 -3.93 -10.64 15.00
N MET A 227 -3.32 -11.59 15.70
CA MET A 227 -3.51 -11.78 17.14
C MET A 227 -2.97 -10.57 17.93
N MET A 228 -1.79 -10.03 17.57
CA MET A 228 -1.26 -8.82 18.18
C MET A 228 -2.16 -7.59 17.96
N ALA A 229 -2.70 -7.43 16.74
CA ALA A 229 -3.65 -6.36 16.44
C ALA A 229 -4.93 -6.50 17.28
N ALA A 230 -5.44 -7.72 17.49
CA ALA A 230 -6.63 -7.98 18.27
C ALA A 230 -6.49 -7.54 19.75
N LEU A 231 -5.29 -7.64 20.34
CA LEU A 231 -5.03 -7.21 21.72
C LEU A 231 -5.37 -5.73 21.97
N HIS A 232 -5.31 -4.91 20.95
CA HIS A 232 -5.52 -3.46 21.03
C HIS A 232 -6.74 -2.97 20.22
N GLY A 233 -7.41 -3.87 19.48
CA GLY A 233 -8.48 -3.49 18.56
C GLY A 233 -7.95 -2.71 17.34
N THR A 234 -6.67 -2.86 16.99
CA THR A 234 -6.02 -2.19 15.86
C THR A 234 -6.55 -2.73 14.54
N ARG A 235 -6.79 -1.85 13.58
CA ARG A 235 -7.07 -2.25 12.20
C ARG A 235 -5.78 -2.75 11.57
N ALA A 236 -5.74 -4.03 11.21
CA ALA A 236 -4.59 -4.66 10.57
C ALA A 236 -4.84 -4.87 9.08
N TYR A 237 -3.79 -4.72 8.28
CA TYR A 237 -3.82 -4.93 6.84
C TYR A 237 -2.63 -5.81 6.43
N ILE A 238 -2.89 -7.03 6.01
CA ILE A 238 -1.84 -7.95 5.56
C ILE A 238 -1.59 -7.69 4.09
N VAL A 239 -0.37 -7.26 3.76
CA VAL A 239 0.00 -6.87 2.40
C VAL A 239 0.45 -8.07 1.57
N HIS A 240 0.27 -7.99 0.24
CA HIS A 240 0.81 -8.92 -0.77
C HIS A 240 0.77 -10.42 -0.35
N MET A 241 -0.38 -10.90 0.12
CA MET A 241 -0.61 -12.30 0.53
C MET A 241 -0.44 -13.24 -0.66
N THR A 242 0.36 -14.30 -0.47
CA THR A 242 0.74 -15.23 -1.56
C THR A 242 0.28 -16.67 -1.32
N CYS A 243 -0.18 -17.01 -0.11
CA CYS A 243 -0.43 -18.39 0.25
C CYS A 243 -1.79 -18.62 0.92
N LYS A 244 -2.25 -19.88 0.84
CA LYS A 244 -3.52 -20.31 1.44
C LYS A 244 -3.54 -20.12 2.95
N GLU A 245 -2.43 -20.36 3.63
CA GLU A 245 -2.30 -20.30 5.07
C GLU A 245 -2.54 -18.89 5.61
N SER A 246 -2.03 -17.88 4.91
CA SER A 246 -2.27 -16.48 5.28
C SER A 246 -3.70 -16.05 5.01
N VAL A 247 -4.32 -16.49 3.90
CA VAL A 247 -5.75 -16.24 3.62
C VAL A 247 -6.64 -16.87 4.69
N GLN A 248 -6.36 -18.09 5.10
CA GLN A 248 -7.10 -18.78 6.17
C GLN A 248 -6.94 -18.09 7.53
N ALA A 249 -5.76 -17.56 7.84
CA ALA A 249 -5.52 -16.77 9.05
C ALA A 249 -6.37 -15.49 9.06
N LEU A 250 -6.41 -14.77 7.92
CA LEU A 250 -7.23 -13.57 7.75
C LEU A 250 -8.74 -13.89 7.87
N GLU A 251 -9.19 -14.98 7.25
CA GLU A 251 -10.58 -15.44 7.33
C GLU A 251 -10.99 -15.72 8.79
N ARG A 252 -10.18 -16.51 9.53
CA ARG A 252 -10.43 -16.77 10.95
C ARG A 252 -10.51 -15.48 11.76
N ALA A 253 -9.65 -14.50 11.51
CA ALA A 253 -9.69 -13.22 12.19
C ALA A 253 -10.98 -12.42 11.89
N LYS A 254 -11.42 -12.40 10.63
CA LYS A 254 -12.70 -11.79 10.22
C LYS A 254 -13.91 -12.47 10.88
N LEU A 255 -13.92 -13.81 10.96
CA LEU A 255 -14.98 -14.56 11.64
C LEU A 255 -15.05 -14.26 13.14
N ARG A 256 -13.93 -13.89 13.76
CA ARG A 256 -13.88 -13.38 15.16
C ARG A 256 -14.37 -11.92 15.32
N GLY A 257 -14.79 -11.27 14.20
CA GLY A 257 -15.24 -9.87 14.21
C GLY A 257 -14.10 -8.84 14.22
N GLN A 258 -12.85 -9.26 13.93
CA GLN A 258 -11.71 -8.37 13.88
C GLN A 258 -11.74 -7.49 12.64
N ARG A 259 -11.41 -6.21 12.78
CA ARG A 259 -11.25 -5.28 11.64
C ARG A 259 -9.89 -5.51 10.98
N CYS A 260 -9.86 -6.43 10.04
CA CYS A 260 -8.65 -6.76 9.30
C CYS A 260 -8.92 -6.88 7.80
N TYR A 261 -7.88 -6.63 7.03
CA TYR A 261 -7.89 -6.59 5.57
C TYR A 261 -6.67 -7.35 5.05
N GLY A 262 -6.70 -7.73 3.78
CA GLY A 262 -5.56 -8.32 3.10
C GLY A 262 -5.61 -7.96 1.62
N GLU A 263 -4.46 -7.89 1.00
CA GLU A 263 -4.31 -7.69 -0.43
C GLU A 263 -3.47 -8.80 -1.05
N THR A 264 -3.66 -9.02 -2.32
CA THR A 264 -2.73 -9.74 -3.19
C THR A 264 -2.33 -8.82 -4.33
N CYS A 265 -1.29 -9.15 -5.06
CA CYS A 265 -0.81 -8.34 -6.17
C CYS A 265 -1.32 -8.92 -7.51
N PRO A 266 -1.65 -8.07 -8.51
CA PRO A 266 -2.12 -8.54 -9.82
C PRO A 266 -1.16 -9.53 -10.49
N GLN A 267 0.15 -9.38 -10.30
CA GLN A 267 1.17 -10.26 -10.87
C GLN A 267 1.20 -11.67 -10.24
N TYR A 268 0.44 -11.92 -9.18
CA TYR A 268 0.32 -13.26 -8.56
C TYR A 268 -0.85 -14.07 -9.15
N LEU A 269 -1.74 -13.42 -9.92
CA LEU A 269 -2.93 -13.98 -10.55
C LEU A 269 -2.70 -14.21 -12.05
#